data_0360d130091b326fa9fb1f393d34f878
#
_entry.id   0360d130091b326fa9fb1f393d34f878
#
_cell.length_a   1.000
_cell.length_b   1.000
_cell.length_c   1.000
_cell.angle_alpha   90.00
_cell.angle_beta   90.00
_cell.angle_gamma   90.00
#
_symmetry.space_group_name_H-M   'P 1'
#
loop_
_entity.id
_entity.type
_entity.pdbx_description
1 polymer ?
#
loop_
_entity_poly.entity_id
_entity_poly.type
_entity_poly.pdbx_seq_one_letter_code
_entity_poly.pdbx_strand_id
1 'polypeptide(L)'
;MKQQTKGGALHKVWQALPWLWMAAAYLFDLWYQLVPGKWIVDSDLASEMILSDLLNKEGTIISHNWFYSTELKVVNLQWFYRLGLLIFPNDWHLARTFGMAITLALFAAAMLFFVKCAGLGRAGLWMVGTLLWPFGQHYLVYAIYGGYYLVYTFFYMLVLALVLRSLNADKKHCALQWVLACVITAVAGMNGVKQLMVFHAPLCLAAAILLVLALHSCGKTDWKAALDACRKEVRLLAASLVTAMAAAAGYFVSNAVLSRMYDFKSYNFIVWNRDEDWFTLDRILMDFFHEFGYENGSGVFHFGGIAAAVGLLLGCWMFFCIVRLLLRLDKLERNDKLLVLLLVAMLAVCGVAYTYFHEYYLYFWLMNMPVAIAVMAVEIKTEDFHILGARQLLGVGLAACFTLCAVSTVRQEQEHPYLAHKGLNTAAEWLVDNGYTQGYSTFWNGNAMTELTSGKLEVWTLQSLDRDDVPNWLQPKSHLTTDPEHPFLLIDTETDGPAENAKLIQYGDCTEVYNDGRYVIYDFADADALHAAAQAAADAKQ
;
A
#
# COMPACT_ATOMS: atom_id res chain seq x y z
N MET A 1 52.45 -20.44 -0.35
CA MET A 1 51.94 -19.11 -0.76
C MET A 1 51.14 -19.18 -2.08
N LYS A 2 50.02 -19.96 -2.14
CA LYS A 2 49.14 -20.02 -3.33
C LYS A 2 47.69 -20.48 -3.01
N GLN A 3 47.21 -20.30 -1.76
CA GLN A 3 45.82 -20.67 -1.39
C GLN A 3 44.86 -19.47 -1.21
N GLN A 4 45.33 -18.22 -1.42
CA GLN A 4 44.51 -17.00 -1.22
C GLN A 4 43.66 -16.55 -2.41
N THR A 5 43.81 -17.11 -3.62
CA THR A 5 43.20 -16.58 -4.84
C THR A 5 41.87 -17.23 -5.23
N LYS A 6 41.53 -18.44 -4.77
CA LYS A 6 40.26 -19.09 -5.09
C LYS A 6 39.09 -18.63 -4.17
N GLY A 7 39.39 -18.17 -2.94
CA GLY A 7 38.37 -17.64 -2.03
C GLY A 7 37.85 -16.25 -2.42
N GLY A 8 38.64 -15.45 -3.13
CA GLY A 8 38.31 -14.06 -3.47
C GLY A 8 37.17 -13.89 -4.49
N ALA A 9 37.13 -14.74 -5.51
CA ALA A 9 36.07 -14.63 -6.55
C ALA A 9 34.71 -15.09 -6.04
N LEU A 10 34.66 -16.25 -5.39
CA LEU A 10 33.41 -16.78 -4.80
C LEU A 10 32.86 -15.83 -3.72
N HIS A 11 33.74 -15.26 -2.90
CA HIS A 11 33.34 -14.29 -1.89
C HIS A 11 32.74 -13.02 -2.50
N LYS A 12 33.29 -12.50 -3.60
CA LYS A 12 32.74 -11.36 -4.33
C LYS A 12 31.36 -11.68 -4.91
N VAL A 13 31.19 -12.86 -5.50
CA VAL A 13 29.89 -13.31 -6.02
C VAL A 13 28.85 -13.34 -4.89
N TRP A 14 29.17 -13.96 -3.75
CA TRP A 14 28.28 -13.99 -2.59
C TRP A 14 27.95 -12.60 -2.03
N GLN A 15 28.86 -11.63 -2.18
CA GLN A 15 28.59 -10.24 -1.80
C GLN A 15 27.64 -9.52 -2.77
N ALA A 16 27.71 -9.84 -4.06
CA ALA A 16 26.90 -9.22 -5.10
C ALA A 16 25.46 -9.76 -5.15
N LEU A 17 25.22 -11.01 -4.73
CA LEU A 17 23.91 -11.66 -4.87
C LEU A 17 22.72 -10.87 -4.31
N PRO A 18 22.76 -10.31 -3.07
CA PRO A 18 21.63 -9.54 -2.55
C PRO A 18 21.33 -8.28 -3.38
N TRP A 19 22.39 -7.65 -3.93
CA TRP A 19 22.23 -6.48 -4.81
C TRP A 19 21.65 -6.85 -6.17
N LEU A 20 22.09 -7.98 -6.73
CA LEU A 20 21.52 -8.50 -7.99
C LEU A 20 20.07 -8.92 -7.79
N TRP A 21 19.77 -9.53 -6.65
CA TRP A 21 18.40 -9.88 -6.25
C TRP A 21 17.49 -8.65 -6.17
N MET A 22 17.94 -7.60 -5.48
CA MET A 22 17.23 -6.33 -5.36
C MET A 22 17.04 -5.65 -6.72
N ALA A 23 18.08 -5.63 -7.56
CA ALA A 23 18.00 -5.08 -8.91
C ALA A 23 17.02 -5.88 -9.79
N ALA A 24 17.05 -7.22 -9.70
CA ALA A 24 16.12 -8.07 -10.42
C ALA A 24 14.66 -7.82 -10.00
N ALA A 25 14.40 -7.67 -8.69
CA ALA A 25 13.08 -7.33 -8.18
C ALA A 25 12.59 -5.98 -8.72
N TYR A 26 13.41 -4.94 -8.62
CA TYR A 26 13.09 -3.61 -9.13
C TYR A 26 12.81 -3.61 -10.64
N LEU A 27 13.61 -4.30 -11.42
CA LEU A 27 13.41 -4.42 -12.88
C LEU A 27 12.14 -5.24 -13.20
N PHE A 28 11.84 -6.26 -12.39
CA PHE A 28 10.62 -7.04 -12.53
C PHE A 28 9.37 -6.18 -12.26
N ASP A 29 9.41 -5.35 -11.22
CA ASP A 29 8.32 -4.41 -10.92
C ASP A 29 8.11 -3.40 -12.05
N LEU A 30 9.19 -2.84 -12.61
CA LEU A 30 9.09 -1.94 -13.77
C LEU A 30 8.50 -2.65 -15.00
N TRP A 31 8.92 -3.88 -15.24
CA TRP A 31 8.32 -4.70 -16.31
C TRP A 31 6.84 -4.95 -16.05
N TYR A 32 6.48 -5.25 -14.79
CA TYR A 32 5.07 -5.46 -14.44
C TYR A 32 4.25 -4.20 -14.65
N GLN A 33 4.73 -3.04 -14.22
CA GLN A 33 4.08 -1.75 -14.47
C GLN A 33 3.87 -1.50 -15.97
N LEU A 34 4.91 -1.73 -16.79
CA LEU A 34 4.91 -1.42 -18.22
C LEU A 34 4.04 -2.35 -19.07
N VAL A 35 3.98 -3.63 -18.73
CA VAL A 35 3.39 -4.66 -19.61
C VAL A 35 2.11 -5.22 -19.02
N PRO A 36 2.10 -6.04 -17.94
CA PRO A 36 0.86 -6.56 -17.39
C PRO A 36 -0.04 -5.47 -16.80
N GLY A 37 0.56 -4.54 -16.07
CA GLY A 37 -0.13 -3.48 -15.34
C GLY A 37 -0.82 -2.44 -16.21
N LYS A 38 -0.51 -2.40 -17.50
CA LYS A 38 -1.11 -1.42 -18.43
C LYS A 38 -2.64 -1.44 -18.43
N TRP A 39 -3.21 -2.61 -18.24
CA TRP A 39 -4.66 -2.83 -18.37
C TRP A 39 -5.35 -3.15 -17.03
N ILE A 40 -4.59 -3.05 -15.92
CA ILE A 40 -5.06 -3.40 -14.58
C ILE A 40 -5.26 -2.10 -13.76
N VAL A 41 -6.07 -1.19 -14.27
CA VAL A 41 -6.34 0.09 -13.60
C VAL A 41 -7.76 0.08 -13.08
N ASP A 42 -7.93 0.29 -11.77
CA ASP A 42 -9.23 0.55 -11.16
C ASP A 42 -9.46 2.05 -10.93
N SER A 43 -10.65 2.41 -10.51
CA SER A 43 -11.00 3.82 -10.30
C SER A 43 -10.28 4.48 -9.13
N ASP A 44 -9.93 3.74 -8.09
CA ASP A 44 -9.15 4.29 -6.98
C ASP A 44 -7.74 4.68 -7.44
N LEU A 45 -7.08 3.81 -8.23
CA LEU A 45 -5.78 4.09 -8.83
C LEU A 45 -5.85 5.24 -9.83
N ALA A 46 -6.84 5.20 -10.71
CA ALA A 46 -7.05 6.21 -11.73
C ALA A 46 -7.32 7.59 -11.13
N SER A 47 -8.02 7.66 -10.01
CA SER A 47 -8.30 8.91 -9.32
C SER A 47 -7.04 9.68 -8.93
N GLU A 48 -5.95 8.99 -8.54
CA GLU A 48 -4.67 9.63 -8.22
C GLU A 48 -4.00 10.24 -9.46
N MET A 49 -4.19 9.63 -10.64
CA MET A 49 -3.66 10.15 -11.90
C MET A 49 -4.48 11.35 -12.37
N ILE A 50 -5.82 11.27 -12.32
CA ILE A 50 -6.71 12.39 -12.66
C ILE A 50 -6.45 13.58 -11.73
N LEU A 51 -6.32 13.34 -10.42
CA LEU A 51 -5.93 14.39 -9.47
C LEU A 51 -4.57 14.99 -9.83
N SER A 52 -3.60 14.17 -10.23
CA SER A 52 -2.26 14.64 -10.61
C SER A 52 -2.29 15.56 -11.82
N ASP A 53 -3.10 15.25 -12.81
CA ASP A 53 -3.33 16.08 -13.99
C ASP A 53 -4.02 17.41 -13.61
N LEU A 54 -5.07 17.35 -12.78
CA LEU A 54 -5.75 18.54 -12.25
C LEU A 54 -4.78 19.45 -11.49
N LEU A 55 -3.95 18.89 -10.59
CA LEU A 55 -2.96 19.65 -9.83
C LEU A 55 -1.88 20.30 -10.73
N ASN A 56 -1.53 19.67 -11.85
CA ASN A 56 -0.63 20.27 -12.84
C ASN A 56 -1.30 21.41 -13.59
N LYS A 57 -2.56 21.26 -13.99
CA LYS A 57 -3.35 22.32 -14.65
C LYS A 57 -3.54 23.53 -13.75
N GLU A 58 -3.82 23.30 -12.46
CA GLU A 58 -4.02 24.38 -11.48
C GLU A 58 -2.71 24.99 -10.96
N GLY A 59 -1.58 24.29 -11.08
CA GLY A 59 -0.30 24.70 -10.49
C GLY A 59 -0.28 24.69 -8.97
N THR A 60 -1.15 23.90 -8.32
CA THR A 60 -1.33 23.81 -6.88
C THR A 60 -0.77 22.51 -6.30
N ILE A 61 -0.63 22.45 -4.97
CA ILE A 61 -0.21 21.24 -4.24
C ILE A 61 -1.42 20.41 -3.84
N ILE A 62 -2.52 21.07 -3.51
CA ILE A 62 -3.80 20.51 -3.08
C ILE A 62 -4.87 21.27 -3.83
N SER A 63 -5.86 20.62 -4.44
CA SER A 63 -6.92 21.25 -5.19
C SER A 63 -8.16 21.49 -4.31
N HIS A 64 -8.77 22.67 -4.47
CA HIS A 64 -10.11 22.94 -3.95
C HIS A 64 -11.22 22.41 -4.87
N ASN A 65 -10.87 22.01 -6.11
CA ASN A 65 -11.80 21.55 -7.14
C ASN A 65 -11.86 20.02 -7.25
N TRP A 66 -11.47 19.31 -6.17
CA TRP A 66 -11.48 17.87 -6.10
C TRP A 66 -12.24 17.38 -4.86
N PHE A 67 -13.01 16.30 -4.98
CA PHE A 67 -13.53 15.54 -3.88
C PHE A 67 -12.54 14.44 -3.51
N TYR A 68 -11.92 14.58 -2.34
CA TYR A 68 -11.01 13.56 -1.82
C TYR A 68 -11.78 12.38 -1.21
N SER A 69 -11.08 11.28 -0.94
CA SER A 69 -11.64 10.13 -0.24
C SER A 69 -11.75 10.39 1.28
N THR A 70 -11.40 9.39 2.09
CA THR A 70 -11.37 9.51 3.56
C THR A 70 -10.19 10.33 4.09
N GLU A 71 -9.22 10.65 3.25
CA GLU A 71 -7.98 11.32 3.60
C GLU A 71 -7.59 12.34 2.52
N LEU A 72 -7.04 13.47 2.97
CA LEU A 72 -6.60 14.52 2.03
C LEU A 72 -5.37 14.13 1.20
N LYS A 73 -4.57 13.16 1.67
CA LYS A 73 -3.34 12.68 1.00
C LYS A 73 -2.39 13.81 0.57
N VAL A 74 -1.99 14.66 1.55
CA VAL A 74 -1.16 15.85 1.31
C VAL A 74 0.16 15.53 0.60
N VAL A 75 0.82 14.43 0.97
CA VAL A 75 2.01 13.91 0.31
C VAL A 75 1.81 12.43 0.02
N ASN A 76 1.55 12.11 -1.24
CA ASN A 76 1.32 10.76 -1.71
C ASN A 76 1.81 10.61 -3.16
N LEU A 77 1.35 9.59 -3.88
CA LEU A 77 1.75 9.21 -5.22
C LEU A 77 1.55 10.33 -6.26
N GLN A 78 0.53 11.15 -6.10
CA GLN A 78 0.25 12.27 -7.02
C GLN A 78 1.46 13.19 -7.25
N TRP A 79 2.39 13.29 -6.31
CA TRP A 79 3.61 14.07 -6.49
C TRP A 79 4.52 13.50 -7.59
N PHE A 80 4.61 12.18 -7.66
CA PHE A 80 5.46 11.48 -8.63
C PHE A 80 4.75 11.30 -9.96
N TYR A 81 3.43 11.11 -9.96
CA TYR A 81 2.62 11.06 -11.18
C TYR A 81 2.59 12.41 -11.89
N ARG A 82 2.54 13.52 -11.15
CA ARG A 82 2.70 14.86 -11.71
C ARG A 82 4.00 15.03 -12.48
N LEU A 83 5.12 14.56 -11.91
CA LEU A 83 6.41 14.56 -12.61
C LEU A 83 6.37 13.70 -13.87
N GLY A 84 5.70 12.55 -13.81
CA GLY A 84 5.49 11.69 -14.97
C GLY A 84 4.68 12.38 -16.07
N LEU A 85 3.57 13.03 -15.73
CA LEU A 85 2.73 13.78 -16.65
C LEU A 85 3.43 14.97 -17.31
N LEU A 86 4.39 15.61 -16.63
CA LEU A 86 5.23 16.65 -17.23
C LEU A 86 6.16 16.10 -18.32
N ILE A 87 6.53 14.82 -18.26
CA ILE A 87 7.43 14.15 -19.22
C ILE A 87 6.61 13.45 -20.30
N PHE A 88 5.50 12.82 -19.93
CA PHE A 88 4.62 12.01 -20.78
C PHE A 88 3.17 12.53 -20.75
N PRO A 89 2.89 13.76 -21.21
CA PRO A 89 1.57 14.39 -21.04
C PRO A 89 0.45 13.66 -21.78
N ASN A 90 0.77 12.92 -22.86
CA ASN A 90 -0.20 12.22 -23.71
C ASN A 90 -0.22 10.70 -23.48
N ASP A 91 0.55 10.21 -22.52
CA ASP A 91 0.62 8.78 -22.17
C ASP A 91 0.65 8.63 -20.66
N TRP A 92 -0.54 8.52 -20.07
CA TRP A 92 -0.71 8.45 -18.62
C TRP A 92 -0.18 7.14 -18.05
N HIS A 93 -0.16 6.08 -18.84
CA HIS A 93 0.44 4.82 -18.44
C HIS A 93 1.97 4.94 -18.24
N LEU A 94 2.67 5.58 -19.19
CA LEU A 94 4.10 5.86 -19.01
C LEU A 94 4.35 6.86 -17.87
N ALA A 95 3.48 7.85 -17.69
CA ALA A 95 3.55 8.79 -16.58
C ALA A 95 3.42 8.07 -15.22
N ARG A 96 2.47 7.14 -15.07
CA ARG A 96 2.31 6.28 -13.90
C ARG A 96 3.54 5.43 -13.66
N THR A 97 4.00 4.71 -14.68
CA THR A 97 5.18 3.85 -14.58
C THR A 97 6.42 4.62 -14.12
N PHE A 98 6.63 5.82 -14.66
CA PHE A 98 7.72 6.71 -14.24
C PHE A 98 7.59 7.13 -12.77
N GLY A 99 6.39 7.53 -12.34
CA GLY A 99 6.11 7.90 -10.95
C GLY A 99 6.34 6.73 -9.99
N MET A 100 5.89 5.53 -10.36
CA MET A 100 6.12 4.32 -9.57
C MET A 100 7.58 3.92 -9.53
N ALA A 101 8.32 4.06 -10.63
CA ALA A 101 9.77 3.82 -10.64
C ALA A 101 10.49 4.68 -9.60
N ILE A 102 10.18 5.97 -9.52
CA ILE A 102 10.75 6.87 -8.50
C ILE A 102 10.33 6.43 -7.10
N THR A 103 9.05 6.12 -6.91
CA THR A 103 8.50 5.71 -5.60
C THR A 103 9.18 4.45 -5.07
N LEU A 104 9.31 3.41 -5.91
CA LEU A 104 9.99 2.16 -5.56
C LEU A 104 11.49 2.37 -5.28
N ALA A 105 12.17 3.23 -6.06
CA ALA A 105 13.57 3.57 -5.80
C ALA A 105 13.76 4.29 -4.46
N LEU A 106 12.88 5.24 -4.12
CA LEU A 106 12.90 5.94 -2.83
C LEU A 106 12.57 4.98 -1.69
N PHE A 107 11.62 4.08 -1.87
CA PHE A 107 11.32 3.04 -0.90
C PHE A 107 12.54 2.14 -0.65
N ALA A 108 13.19 1.63 -1.70
CA ALA A 108 14.40 0.83 -1.58
C ALA A 108 15.53 1.60 -0.86
N ALA A 109 15.73 2.88 -1.18
CA ALA A 109 16.70 3.73 -0.52
C ALA A 109 16.42 3.92 0.98
N ALA A 110 15.15 4.13 1.35
CA ALA A 110 14.72 4.23 2.75
C ALA A 110 14.96 2.90 3.49
N MET A 111 14.65 1.76 2.85
CA MET A 111 14.92 0.44 3.42
C MET A 111 16.42 0.18 3.61
N LEU A 112 17.25 0.54 2.64
CA LEU A 112 18.71 0.43 2.76
C LEU A 112 19.25 1.32 3.91
N PHE A 113 18.71 2.53 4.05
CA PHE A 113 19.05 3.40 5.17
C PHE A 113 18.63 2.79 6.51
N PHE A 114 17.42 2.24 6.59
CA PHE A 114 16.95 1.50 7.77
C PHE A 114 17.85 0.31 8.10
N VAL A 115 18.17 -0.55 7.13
CA VAL A 115 19.07 -1.71 7.31
C VAL A 115 20.40 -1.30 7.92
N LYS A 116 20.98 -0.19 7.45
CA LYS A 116 22.21 0.38 8.00
C LYS A 116 22.03 0.83 9.45
N CYS A 117 20.96 1.54 9.76
CA CYS A 117 20.68 2.07 11.11
C CYS A 117 20.32 0.98 12.12
N ALA A 118 19.59 -0.04 11.69
CA ALA A 118 19.21 -1.18 12.49
C ALA A 118 20.36 -2.18 12.71
N GLY A 119 21.41 -2.14 11.88
CA GLY A 119 22.55 -3.05 11.97
C GLY A 119 22.27 -4.46 11.45
N LEU A 120 21.36 -4.60 10.48
CA LEU A 120 20.96 -5.90 9.92
C LEU A 120 21.99 -6.51 8.95
N GLY A 121 22.98 -5.72 8.51
CA GLY A 121 24.05 -6.19 7.65
C GLY A 121 23.55 -6.81 6.35
N ARG A 122 24.09 -7.96 5.95
CA ARG A 122 23.71 -8.64 4.70
C ARG A 122 22.32 -9.25 4.73
N ALA A 123 21.85 -9.73 5.88
CA ALA A 123 20.49 -10.23 6.01
C ALA A 123 19.47 -9.13 5.66
N GLY A 124 19.77 -7.89 6.06
CA GLY A 124 18.98 -6.72 5.67
C GLY A 124 18.99 -6.41 4.17
N LEU A 125 20.08 -6.68 3.43
CA LEU A 125 20.09 -6.51 1.97
C LEU A 125 19.16 -7.51 1.27
N TRP A 126 19.09 -8.76 1.74
CA TRP A 126 18.10 -9.73 1.27
C TRP A 126 16.67 -9.27 1.58
N MET A 127 16.45 -8.71 2.78
CA MET A 127 15.17 -8.11 3.16
C MET A 127 14.71 -7.05 2.14
N VAL A 128 15.58 -6.10 1.78
CA VAL A 128 15.20 -5.02 0.84
C VAL A 128 14.79 -5.60 -0.52
N GLY A 129 15.57 -6.56 -1.03
CA GLY A 129 15.22 -7.25 -2.27
C GLY A 129 13.87 -7.97 -2.16
N THR A 130 13.62 -8.67 -1.05
CA THR A 130 12.35 -9.36 -0.83
C THR A 130 11.15 -8.40 -0.81
N LEU A 131 11.28 -7.23 -0.18
CA LEU A 131 10.22 -6.23 -0.13
C LEU A 131 9.89 -5.57 -1.48
N LEU A 132 10.74 -5.73 -2.46
CA LEU A 132 10.47 -5.31 -3.84
C LEU A 132 9.79 -6.43 -4.66
N TRP A 133 9.75 -7.68 -4.21
CA TRP A 133 9.05 -8.75 -4.92
C TRP A 133 7.55 -8.76 -4.57
N PRO A 134 6.64 -8.88 -5.55
CA PRO A 134 5.20 -8.93 -5.34
C PRO A 134 4.75 -10.35 -4.91
N PHE A 135 5.13 -10.77 -3.72
CA PHE A 135 4.98 -12.15 -3.25
C PHE A 135 3.57 -12.54 -2.77
N GLY A 136 2.61 -11.61 -2.76
CA GLY A 136 1.20 -11.85 -2.46
C GLY A 136 0.32 -10.93 -3.29
N GLN A 137 -0.92 -11.34 -3.62
CA GLN A 137 -1.80 -10.57 -4.51
C GLN A 137 -2.11 -9.19 -3.94
N HIS A 138 -2.49 -9.09 -2.67
CA HIS A 138 -2.72 -7.79 -2.03
C HIS A 138 -1.44 -6.94 -1.99
N TYR A 139 -0.28 -7.56 -1.72
CA TYR A 139 0.99 -6.86 -1.73
C TYR A 139 1.35 -6.35 -3.14
N LEU A 140 1.11 -7.16 -4.18
CA LEU A 140 1.25 -6.71 -5.56
C LEU A 140 0.36 -5.50 -5.85
N VAL A 141 -0.94 -5.61 -5.61
CA VAL A 141 -1.93 -4.62 -6.01
C VAL A 141 -1.77 -3.33 -5.20
N TYR A 142 -1.71 -3.42 -3.88
CA TYR A 142 -1.77 -2.24 -3.01
C TYR A 142 -0.43 -1.65 -2.59
N ALA A 143 0.67 -2.40 -2.73
CA ALA A 143 2.01 -1.88 -2.45
C ALA A 143 2.82 -1.66 -3.72
N ILE A 144 3.04 -2.70 -4.53
CA ILE A 144 3.96 -2.64 -5.68
C ILE A 144 3.35 -1.94 -6.88
N TYR A 145 2.12 -2.29 -7.26
CA TYR A 145 1.44 -1.70 -8.42
C TYR A 145 0.73 -0.39 -8.06
N GLY A 146 -0.15 -0.42 -7.08
CA GLY A 146 -0.95 0.74 -6.69
C GLY A 146 -0.24 1.72 -5.78
N GLY A 147 0.79 1.27 -5.04
CA GLY A 147 1.59 2.13 -4.17
C GLY A 147 0.88 2.71 -2.95
N TYR A 148 -0.41 2.45 -2.73
CA TYR A 148 -1.23 3.07 -1.67
C TYR A 148 -0.62 2.92 -0.28
N TYR A 149 -0.18 1.72 0.07
CA TYR A 149 0.40 1.41 1.37
C TYR A 149 1.93 1.51 1.39
N LEU A 150 2.56 1.57 0.21
CA LEU A 150 4.00 1.75 0.08
C LEU A 150 4.45 3.10 0.66
N VAL A 151 3.67 4.16 0.42
CA VAL A 151 3.96 5.51 0.94
C VAL A 151 3.92 5.53 2.48
N TYR A 152 2.94 4.87 3.09
CA TYR A 152 2.87 4.77 4.56
C TYR A 152 4.07 4.00 5.12
N THR A 153 4.43 2.87 4.51
CA THR A 153 5.57 2.06 4.92
C THR A 153 6.90 2.79 4.72
N PHE A 154 7.05 3.54 3.64
CA PHE A 154 8.18 4.41 3.39
C PHE A 154 8.40 5.42 4.52
N PHE A 155 7.35 6.16 4.89
CA PHE A 155 7.44 7.18 5.93
C PHE A 155 7.84 6.58 7.28
N TYR A 156 7.14 5.55 7.74
CA TYR A 156 7.42 5.03 9.08
C TYR A 156 8.78 4.31 9.16
N MET A 157 9.23 3.64 8.11
CA MET A 157 10.54 3.00 8.09
C MET A 157 11.67 4.04 8.07
N LEU A 158 11.47 5.16 7.36
CA LEU A 158 12.41 6.28 7.39
C LEU A 158 12.48 6.91 8.79
N VAL A 159 11.33 7.10 9.44
CA VAL A 159 11.27 7.59 10.83
C VAL A 159 11.95 6.63 11.78
N LEU A 160 11.69 5.32 11.69
CA LEU A 160 12.35 4.31 12.50
C LEU A 160 13.88 4.34 12.32
N ALA A 161 14.36 4.47 11.08
CA ALA A 161 15.79 4.61 10.79
C ALA A 161 16.39 5.85 11.46
N LEU A 162 15.73 7.00 11.38
CA LEU A 162 16.17 8.25 12.02
C LEU A 162 16.19 8.12 13.56
N VAL A 163 15.16 7.51 14.15
CA VAL A 163 15.09 7.25 15.58
C VAL A 163 16.26 6.34 15.99
N LEU A 164 16.47 5.21 15.35
CA LEU A 164 17.58 4.30 15.64
C LEU A 164 18.95 4.96 15.49
N ARG A 165 19.14 5.78 14.45
CA ARG A 165 20.38 6.51 14.24
C ARG A 165 20.63 7.52 15.37
N SER A 166 19.59 8.18 15.85
CA SER A 166 19.69 9.20 16.91
C SER A 166 20.23 8.65 18.24
N LEU A 167 20.04 7.35 18.51
CA LEU A 167 20.45 6.71 19.76
C LEU A 167 21.98 6.67 19.96
N ASN A 168 22.72 6.71 18.86
CA ASN A 168 24.19 6.69 18.86
C ASN A 168 24.82 8.01 18.43
N ALA A 169 24.00 9.03 18.14
CA ALA A 169 24.47 10.34 17.69
C ALA A 169 24.87 11.25 18.86
N ASP A 170 25.77 12.19 18.60
CA ASP A 170 26.04 13.31 19.52
C ASP A 170 24.79 14.21 19.66
N LYS A 171 24.82 15.16 20.61
CA LYS A 171 23.63 15.99 20.92
C LYS A 171 23.11 16.78 19.71
N LYS A 172 24.01 17.35 18.89
CA LYS A 172 23.62 18.16 17.72
C LYS A 172 22.97 17.31 16.63
N HIS A 173 23.60 16.21 16.26
CA HIS A 173 23.07 15.29 15.24
C HIS A 173 21.82 14.55 15.73
N CYS A 174 21.72 14.24 17.01
CA CYS A 174 20.53 13.68 17.63
C CYS A 174 19.33 14.63 17.47
N ALA A 175 19.50 15.92 17.81
CA ALA A 175 18.44 16.93 17.67
C ALA A 175 17.97 17.07 16.21
N LEU A 176 18.91 17.13 15.24
CA LEU A 176 18.58 17.22 13.82
C LEU A 176 17.74 16.00 13.37
N GLN A 177 18.11 14.80 13.79
CA GLN A 177 17.40 13.57 13.42
C GLN A 177 16.00 13.54 14.02
N TRP A 178 15.82 14.03 15.24
CA TRP A 178 14.50 14.13 15.86
C TRP A 178 13.63 15.15 15.14
N VAL A 179 14.17 16.33 14.80
CA VAL A 179 13.42 17.33 14.03
C VAL A 179 12.98 16.77 12.68
N LEU A 180 13.89 16.12 11.94
CA LEU A 180 13.55 15.48 10.67
C LEU A 180 12.49 14.40 10.85
N ALA A 181 12.63 13.53 11.85
CA ALA A 181 11.64 12.50 12.14
C ALA A 181 10.27 13.13 12.47
N CYS A 182 10.22 14.19 13.30
CA CYS A 182 8.97 14.88 13.63
C CYS A 182 8.32 15.54 12.41
N VAL A 183 9.09 16.19 11.55
CA VAL A 183 8.56 16.83 10.33
C VAL A 183 7.96 15.76 9.40
N ILE A 184 8.71 14.69 9.13
CA ILE A 184 8.25 13.58 8.28
C ILE A 184 6.98 12.97 8.87
N THR A 185 6.97 12.73 10.18
CA THR A 185 5.84 12.11 10.88
C THR A 185 4.60 13.03 10.92
N ALA A 186 4.79 14.33 11.10
CA ALA A 186 3.67 15.30 11.06
C ALA A 186 3.03 15.34 9.67
N VAL A 187 3.85 15.36 8.61
CA VAL A 187 3.37 15.29 7.23
C VAL A 187 2.65 13.96 6.96
N ALA A 188 3.22 12.84 7.41
CA ALA A 188 2.59 11.54 7.28
C ALA A 188 1.27 11.43 8.07
N GLY A 189 1.20 12.08 9.23
CA GLY A 189 -0.03 12.17 10.04
C GLY A 189 -1.16 12.94 9.35
N MET A 190 -0.84 13.90 8.46
CA MET A 190 -1.86 14.56 7.65
C MET A 190 -2.56 13.63 6.67
N ASN A 191 -1.94 12.49 6.32
CA ASN A 191 -2.54 11.46 5.48
C ASN A 191 -3.43 10.48 6.28
N GLY A 192 -3.85 10.82 7.49
CA GLY A 192 -4.79 10.04 8.29
C GLY A 192 -4.19 9.36 9.53
N VAL A 193 -5.04 8.63 10.25
CA VAL A 193 -4.71 8.03 11.55
C VAL A 193 -3.92 6.72 11.45
N LYS A 194 -3.87 6.11 10.27
CA LYS A 194 -3.31 4.75 10.07
C LYS A 194 -1.90 4.59 10.63
N GLN A 195 -1.00 5.53 10.34
CA GLN A 195 0.38 5.47 10.85
C GLN A 195 0.47 5.60 12.37
N LEU A 196 -0.37 6.44 12.97
CA LEU A 196 -0.40 6.58 14.43
C LEU A 196 -0.80 5.25 15.07
N MET A 197 -1.82 4.59 14.54
CA MET A 197 -2.36 3.34 15.07
C MET A 197 -1.45 2.14 14.78
N VAL A 198 -1.03 1.94 13.54
CA VAL A 198 -0.31 0.72 13.13
C VAL A 198 1.18 0.78 13.47
N PHE A 199 1.79 1.95 13.55
CA PHE A 199 3.22 2.07 13.77
C PHE A 199 3.60 2.83 15.06
N HIS A 200 3.11 4.08 15.27
CA HIS A 200 3.62 4.90 16.37
C HIS A 200 3.19 4.41 17.74
N ALA A 201 1.94 3.96 17.90
CA ALA A 201 1.48 3.37 19.16
C ALA A 201 2.22 2.04 19.47
N PRO A 202 2.35 1.09 18.54
CA PRO A 202 3.21 -0.09 18.71
C PRO A 202 4.67 0.25 19.03
N LEU A 203 5.26 1.26 18.39
CA LEU A 203 6.64 1.68 18.66
C LEU A 203 6.80 2.21 20.09
N CYS A 204 5.86 3.02 20.57
CA CYS A 204 5.84 3.49 21.96
C CYS A 204 5.74 2.32 22.94
N LEU A 205 4.85 1.35 22.66
CA LEU A 205 4.70 0.15 23.49
C LEU A 205 5.98 -0.70 23.50
N ALA A 206 6.56 -0.99 22.33
CA ALA A 206 7.78 -1.75 22.19
C ALA A 206 8.97 -1.06 22.92
N ALA A 207 9.10 0.26 22.78
CA ALA A 207 10.12 1.06 23.46
C ALA A 207 9.92 1.08 24.97
N ALA A 208 8.68 1.15 25.46
CA ALA A 208 8.37 1.07 26.89
C ALA A 208 8.71 -0.30 27.45
N ILE A 209 8.32 -1.39 26.78
CA ILE A 209 8.67 -2.76 27.20
C ILE A 209 10.19 -2.93 27.24
N LEU A 210 10.90 -2.44 26.21
CA LEU A 210 12.36 -2.53 26.15
C LEU A 210 13.03 -1.77 27.31
N LEU A 211 12.51 -0.59 27.68
CA LEU A 211 12.99 0.17 28.84
C LEU A 211 12.74 -0.58 30.14
N VAL A 212 11.57 -1.16 30.34
CA VAL A 212 11.24 -1.97 31.53
C VAL A 212 12.19 -3.17 31.65
N LEU A 213 12.43 -3.91 30.56
CA LEU A 213 13.37 -5.02 30.53
C LEU A 213 14.81 -4.58 30.87
N ALA A 214 15.24 -3.43 30.33
CA ALA A 214 16.56 -2.87 30.60
C ALA A 214 16.70 -2.44 32.07
N LEU A 215 15.70 -1.78 32.64
CA LEU A 215 15.67 -1.39 34.05
C LEU A 215 15.70 -2.60 34.98
N HIS A 216 14.91 -3.64 34.66
CA HIS A 216 14.93 -4.89 35.43
C HIS A 216 16.32 -5.57 35.42
N SER A 217 16.95 -5.61 34.25
CA SER A 217 18.29 -6.21 34.08
C SER A 217 19.41 -5.37 34.71
N CYS A 218 19.20 -4.07 34.93
CA CYS A 218 20.20 -3.16 35.47
C CYS A 218 20.51 -3.42 36.95
N GLY A 219 19.56 -3.99 37.73
CA GLY A 219 19.73 -4.35 39.15
C GLY A 219 20.04 -3.20 40.10
N LYS A 220 19.90 -1.93 39.65
CA LYS A 220 20.16 -0.75 40.48
C LYS A 220 18.94 -0.37 41.31
N THR A 221 19.12 -0.14 42.60
CA THR A 221 18.04 0.28 43.51
C THR A 221 17.74 1.78 43.42
N ASP A 222 18.74 2.60 43.08
CA ASP A 222 18.53 4.02 42.83
C ASP A 222 17.98 4.23 41.40
N TRP A 223 16.76 4.79 41.31
CA TRP A 223 16.07 4.98 40.07
C TRP A 223 16.75 5.96 39.09
N LYS A 224 17.44 7.01 39.62
CA LYS A 224 18.20 7.94 38.77
C LYS A 224 19.40 7.26 38.14
N ALA A 225 20.15 6.51 38.93
CA ALA A 225 21.29 5.73 38.43
C ALA A 225 20.86 4.60 37.46
N ALA A 226 19.66 4.04 37.64
CA ALA A 226 19.08 3.08 36.71
C ALA A 226 18.70 3.72 35.37
N LEU A 227 18.03 4.89 35.37
CA LEU A 227 17.69 5.64 34.17
C LEU A 227 18.94 6.11 33.40
N ASP A 228 19.99 6.56 34.10
CA ASP A 228 21.26 6.93 33.48
C ASP A 228 21.94 5.72 32.81
N ALA A 229 21.88 4.55 33.42
CA ALA A 229 22.40 3.32 32.82
C ALA A 229 21.61 2.89 31.57
N CYS A 230 20.28 3.12 31.57
CA CYS A 230 19.37 2.81 30.46
C CYS A 230 19.10 4.02 29.55
N ARG A 231 20.04 4.95 29.44
CA ARG A 231 19.87 6.24 28.75
C ARG A 231 19.46 6.10 27.28
N LYS A 232 19.88 5.03 26.59
CA LYS A 232 19.52 4.79 25.19
C LYS A 232 18.06 4.36 25.04
N GLU A 233 17.58 3.52 25.95
CA GLU A 233 16.19 3.07 26.02
C GLU A 233 15.25 4.23 26.40
N VAL A 234 15.67 5.07 27.34
CA VAL A 234 14.96 6.32 27.68
C VAL A 234 14.88 7.24 26.47
N ARG A 235 15.98 7.42 25.73
CA ARG A 235 15.97 8.23 24.49
C ARG A 235 15.06 7.62 23.42
N LEU A 236 15.07 6.29 23.28
CA LEU A 236 14.20 5.60 22.34
C LEU A 236 12.73 5.86 22.67
N LEU A 237 12.33 5.66 23.92
CA LEU A 237 10.95 5.93 24.34
C LEU A 237 10.57 7.42 24.15
N ALA A 238 11.46 8.34 24.52
CA ALA A 238 11.24 9.77 24.30
C ALA A 238 11.07 10.11 22.82
N ALA A 239 11.93 9.56 21.94
CA ALA A 239 11.81 9.76 20.50
C ALA A 239 10.52 9.19 19.94
N SER A 240 10.11 8.00 20.39
CA SER A 240 8.86 7.35 20.00
C SER A 240 7.63 8.19 20.40
N LEU A 241 7.61 8.70 21.63
CA LEU A 241 6.53 9.56 22.12
C LEU A 241 6.48 10.90 21.35
N VAL A 242 7.63 11.53 21.11
CA VAL A 242 7.68 12.81 20.38
C VAL A 242 7.23 12.62 18.92
N THR A 243 7.63 11.55 18.25
CA THR A 243 7.14 11.24 16.90
C THR A 243 5.65 10.88 16.88
N ALA A 244 5.15 10.15 17.89
CA ALA A 244 3.71 9.88 18.02
C ALA A 244 2.91 11.18 18.20
N MET A 245 3.39 12.10 19.04
CA MET A 245 2.77 13.43 19.20
C MET A 245 2.81 14.24 17.89
N ALA A 246 3.89 14.16 17.13
CA ALA A 246 4.00 14.81 15.83
C ALA A 246 3.00 14.22 14.82
N ALA A 247 2.81 12.88 14.79
CA ALA A 247 1.78 12.24 13.97
C ALA A 247 0.37 12.70 14.36
N ALA A 248 0.08 12.70 15.67
CA ALA A 248 -1.20 13.18 16.19
C ALA A 248 -1.45 14.66 15.85
N ALA A 249 -0.42 15.50 15.93
CA ALA A 249 -0.52 16.91 15.52
C ALA A 249 -0.81 17.06 14.02
N GLY A 250 -0.14 16.28 13.16
CA GLY A 250 -0.45 16.24 11.72
C GLY A 250 -1.88 15.81 11.44
N TYR A 251 -2.33 14.74 12.09
CA TYR A 251 -3.72 14.27 12.00
C TYR A 251 -4.72 15.34 12.48
N PHE A 252 -4.43 16.00 13.60
CA PHE A 252 -5.26 17.11 14.10
C PHE A 252 -5.34 18.27 13.10
N VAL A 253 -4.20 18.68 12.52
CA VAL A 253 -4.17 19.74 11.49
C VAL A 253 -5.04 19.34 10.29
N SER A 254 -4.94 18.09 9.82
CA SER A 254 -5.77 17.60 8.73
C SER A 254 -7.26 17.68 9.06
N ASN A 255 -7.68 17.15 10.21
CA ASN A 255 -9.11 17.05 10.55
C ASN A 255 -9.74 18.34 11.10
N ALA A 256 -8.97 19.19 11.78
CA ALA A 256 -9.52 20.43 12.38
C ALA A 256 -9.34 21.68 11.52
N VAL A 257 -8.31 21.71 10.67
CA VAL A 257 -7.97 22.88 9.84
C VAL A 257 -8.25 22.60 8.37
N LEU A 258 -7.61 21.56 7.78
CA LEU A 258 -7.70 21.31 6.35
C LEU A 258 -9.09 20.81 5.94
N SER A 259 -9.81 20.09 6.80
CA SER A 259 -11.20 19.67 6.53
C SER A 259 -12.20 20.82 6.37
N ARG A 260 -11.83 22.04 6.79
CA ARG A 260 -12.63 23.26 6.57
C ARG A 260 -12.36 23.91 5.22
N MET A 261 -11.29 23.51 4.56
CA MET A 261 -10.80 24.10 3.31
C MET A 261 -10.95 23.16 2.13
N TYR A 262 -10.94 21.86 2.37
CA TYR A 262 -10.96 20.82 1.35
C TYR A 262 -12.01 19.77 1.67
N ASP A 263 -12.67 19.23 0.64
CA ASP A 263 -13.72 18.24 0.80
C ASP A 263 -13.13 16.82 0.86
N PHE A 264 -13.10 16.24 2.05
CA PHE A 264 -12.82 14.83 2.30
C PHE A 264 -13.65 14.32 3.47
N LYS A 265 -13.93 13.02 3.49
CA LYS A 265 -14.77 12.38 4.51
C LYS A 265 -13.87 11.84 5.62
N SER A 266 -13.94 12.39 6.85
CA SER A 266 -13.23 11.80 7.99
C SER A 266 -13.87 10.46 8.40
N TYR A 267 -13.06 9.53 8.94
CA TYR A 267 -13.50 8.24 9.47
C TYR A 267 -14.32 8.37 10.78
N ASN A 268 -15.42 9.13 10.75
CA ASN A 268 -16.29 9.27 11.92
C ASN A 268 -17.29 8.12 12.08
N PHE A 269 -17.26 7.14 11.18
CA PHE A 269 -18.19 6.01 11.13
C PHE A 269 -17.59 4.70 11.66
N ILE A 270 -16.41 4.75 12.28
CA ILE A 270 -15.82 3.56 12.91
C ILE A 270 -16.71 3.15 14.08
N VAL A 271 -17.41 2.06 13.92
CA VAL A 271 -18.23 1.43 14.95
C VAL A 271 -17.63 0.09 15.33
N TRP A 272 -17.81 -0.27 16.60
CA TRP A 272 -17.47 -1.61 17.06
C TRP A 272 -18.36 -2.61 16.32
N ASN A 273 -17.75 -3.54 15.61
CA ASN A 273 -18.52 -4.58 14.94
C ASN A 273 -19.17 -5.49 15.98
N ARG A 274 -20.47 -5.68 15.85
CA ARG A 274 -21.27 -6.55 16.71
C ARG A 274 -21.79 -7.80 15.98
N ASP A 275 -21.55 -7.90 14.67
CA ASP A 275 -22.01 -9.04 13.87
C ASP A 275 -21.06 -10.21 14.10
N GLU A 276 -21.55 -11.24 14.78
CA GLU A 276 -20.80 -12.43 15.18
C GLU A 276 -20.25 -13.22 13.98
N ASP A 277 -20.84 -13.07 12.79
CA ASP A 277 -20.48 -13.82 11.58
C ASP A 277 -19.19 -13.33 10.89
N TRP A 278 -18.64 -12.18 11.30
CA TRP A 278 -17.47 -11.58 10.63
C TRP A 278 -16.13 -11.94 11.28
N PHE A 279 -16.16 -12.29 12.55
CA PHE A 279 -14.96 -12.60 13.32
C PHE A 279 -14.78 -14.11 13.43
N THR A 280 -13.94 -14.66 12.57
CA THR A 280 -13.44 -16.01 12.73
C THR A 280 -11.91 -15.98 12.75
N LEU A 281 -11.29 -16.68 13.70
CA LEU A 281 -9.82 -16.74 13.82
C LEU A 281 -9.17 -17.28 12.56
N ASP A 282 -9.83 -18.21 11.87
CA ASP A 282 -9.40 -18.77 10.60
C ASP A 282 -9.29 -17.69 9.52
N ARG A 283 -10.25 -16.77 9.41
CA ARG A 283 -10.20 -15.67 8.45
C ARG A 283 -9.01 -14.75 8.70
N ILE A 284 -8.77 -14.34 9.95
CA ILE A 284 -7.61 -13.51 10.31
C ILE A 284 -6.30 -14.20 9.91
N LEU A 285 -6.18 -15.48 10.22
CA LEU A 285 -5.00 -16.27 9.88
C LEU A 285 -4.86 -16.44 8.37
N MET A 286 -5.95 -16.69 7.66
CA MET A 286 -5.95 -16.82 6.21
C MET A 286 -5.50 -15.53 5.55
N ASP A 287 -6.08 -14.40 5.90
CA ASP A 287 -5.72 -13.09 5.36
C ASP A 287 -4.24 -12.76 5.65
N PHE A 288 -3.73 -13.14 6.82
CA PHE A 288 -2.31 -13.01 7.11
C PHE A 288 -1.43 -13.88 6.19
N PHE A 289 -1.83 -15.13 5.91
CA PHE A 289 -1.08 -16.01 5.01
C PHE A 289 -1.19 -15.59 3.55
N HIS A 290 -2.29 -14.97 3.13
CA HIS A 290 -2.44 -14.37 1.80
C HIS A 290 -1.36 -13.33 1.53
N GLU A 291 -0.92 -12.57 2.55
CA GLU A 291 0.17 -11.62 2.41
C GLU A 291 1.52 -12.27 2.07
N PHE A 292 1.69 -13.56 2.32
CA PHE A 292 2.86 -14.35 1.93
C PHE A 292 2.67 -15.15 0.64
N GLY A 293 1.58 -14.92 -0.09
CA GLY A 293 1.28 -15.61 -1.35
C GLY A 293 0.57 -16.97 -1.19
N TYR A 294 -0.04 -17.22 -0.02
CA TYR A 294 -0.94 -18.34 0.14
C TYR A 294 -2.28 -18.04 -0.55
N GLU A 295 -2.74 -18.95 -1.39
CA GLU A 295 -4.00 -18.82 -2.12
C GLU A 295 -4.82 -20.10 -2.03
N ASN A 296 -6.12 -19.94 -1.81
CA ASN A 296 -7.07 -21.04 -1.79
C ASN A 296 -7.49 -21.45 -3.20
N GLY A 297 -7.85 -22.73 -3.38
CA GLY A 297 -8.51 -23.22 -4.58
C GLY A 297 -7.59 -23.75 -5.68
N SER A 298 -6.28 -23.56 -5.58
CA SER A 298 -5.32 -24.16 -6.52
C SER A 298 -5.10 -25.63 -6.23
N GLY A 299 -5.12 -26.48 -7.27
CA GLY A 299 -4.80 -27.91 -7.13
C GLY A 299 -3.37 -28.12 -6.61
N VAL A 300 -3.19 -28.95 -5.58
CA VAL A 300 -1.94 -29.13 -4.82
C VAL A 300 -0.72 -29.46 -5.70
N PHE A 301 -0.92 -30.19 -6.79
CA PHE A 301 0.16 -30.58 -7.72
C PHE A 301 0.32 -29.62 -8.90
N HIS A 302 -0.43 -28.51 -8.94
CA HIS A 302 -0.25 -27.46 -9.94
C HIS A 302 0.73 -26.41 -9.43
N PHE A 303 1.29 -25.62 -10.35
CA PHE A 303 2.26 -24.58 -10.02
C PHE A 303 1.72 -23.61 -8.94
N GLY A 304 0.48 -23.15 -9.09
CA GLY A 304 -0.18 -22.27 -8.10
C GLY A 304 -0.31 -22.92 -6.72
N GLY A 305 -0.69 -24.22 -6.65
CA GLY A 305 -0.80 -24.94 -5.38
C GLY A 305 0.56 -25.15 -4.70
N ILE A 306 1.63 -25.38 -5.47
CA ILE A 306 3.00 -25.46 -4.92
C ILE A 306 3.42 -24.10 -4.37
N ALA A 307 3.16 -23.00 -5.10
CA ALA A 307 3.46 -21.66 -4.65
C ALA A 307 2.66 -21.29 -3.40
N ALA A 308 1.37 -21.61 -3.35
CA ALA A 308 0.52 -21.42 -2.17
C ALA A 308 1.06 -22.17 -0.94
N ALA A 309 1.49 -23.43 -1.11
CA ALA A 309 2.12 -24.18 -0.03
C ALA A 309 3.43 -23.53 0.46
N VAL A 310 4.24 -22.98 -0.46
CA VAL A 310 5.46 -22.22 -0.11
C VAL A 310 5.10 -20.93 0.62
N GLY A 311 4.08 -20.20 0.20
CA GLY A 311 3.57 -19.00 0.89
C GLY A 311 3.12 -19.30 2.31
N LEU A 312 2.35 -20.38 2.50
CA LEU A 312 1.97 -20.86 3.83
C LEU A 312 3.21 -21.16 4.71
N LEU A 313 4.20 -21.86 4.15
CA LEU A 313 5.45 -22.15 4.86
C LEU A 313 6.25 -20.89 5.20
N LEU A 314 6.26 -19.87 4.35
CA LEU A 314 6.90 -18.58 4.64
C LEU A 314 6.21 -17.85 5.80
N GLY A 315 4.87 -17.82 5.83
CA GLY A 315 4.12 -17.27 6.96
C GLY A 315 4.37 -18.04 8.25
N CYS A 316 4.36 -19.38 8.22
CA CYS A 316 4.73 -20.23 9.37
C CYS A 316 6.18 -19.97 9.82
N TRP A 317 7.10 -19.80 8.90
CA TRP A 317 8.49 -19.45 9.18
C TRP A 317 8.60 -18.11 9.91
N MET A 318 7.82 -17.12 9.50
CA MET A 318 7.78 -15.82 10.18
C MET A 318 7.30 -15.95 11.64
N PHE A 319 6.22 -16.71 11.89
CA PHE A 319 5.78 -16.99 13.26
C PHE A 319 6.84 -17.76 14.07
N PHE A 320 7.49 -18.74 13.46
CA PHE A 320 8.61 -19.46 14.08
C PHE A 320 9.75 -18.50 14.47
N CYS A 321 10.12 -17.55 13.59
CA CYS A 321 11.13 -16.53 13.89
C CYS A 321 10.72 -15.68 15.10
N ILE A 322 9.46 -15.22 15.17
CA ILE A 322 8.97 -14.44 16.32
C ILE A 322 9.11 -15.23 17.60
N VAL A 323 8.56 -16.45 17.66
CA VAL A 323 8.60 -17.28 18.88
C VAL A 323 10.03 -17.55 19.31
N ARG A 324 10.88 -17.95 18.37
CA ARG A 324 12.29 -18.28 18.64
C ARG A 324 13.09 -17.07 19.13
N LEU A 325 12.89 -15.90 18.55
CA LEU A 325 13.55 -14.66 18.95
C LEU A 325 13.03 -14.16 20.30
N LEU A 326 11.74 -14.32 20.62
CA LEU A 326 11.18 -14.01 21.93
C LEU A 326 11.77 -14.91 23.01
N LEU A 327 11.93 -16.21 22.75
CA LEU A 327 12.55 -17.15 23.69
C LEU A 327 14.05 -16.87 23.95
N ARG A 328 14.70 -16.11 23.06
CA ARG A 328 16.12 -15.70 23.16
C ARG A 328 16.28 -14.20 23.32
N LEU A 329 15.22 -13.51 23.75
CA LEU A 329 15.19 -12.04 23.77
C LEU A 329 16.32 -11.43 24.60
N ASP A 330 16.72 -12.07 25.70
CA ASP A 330 17.83 -11.68 26.57
C ASP A 330 19.18 -11.62 25.83
N LYS A 331 19.40 -12.49 24.84
CA LYS A 331 20.63 -12.63 24.06
C LYS A 331 20.71 -11.68 22.86
N LEU A 332 19.61 -11.05 22.47
CA LEU A 332 19.57 -10.18 21.30
C LEU A 332 20.19 -8.81 21.60
N GLU A 333 20.72 -8.17 20.55
CA GLU A 333 21.09 -6.75 20.59
C GLU A 333 19.85 -5.88 20.77
N ARG A 334 20.00 -4.66 21.29
CA ARG A 334 18.88 -3.74 21.54
C ARG A 334 17.99 -3.50 20.32
N ASN A 335 18.60 -3.25 19.16
CA ASN A 335 17.82 -2.97 17.95
C ASN A 335 17.04 -4.20 17.49
N ASP A 336 17.63 -5.39 17.60
CA ASP A 336 16.97 -6.66 17.28
C ASP A 336 15.79 -6.92 18.24
N LYS A 337 15.99 -6.70 19.56
CA LYS A 337 14.89 -6.74 20.56
C LYS A 337 13.75 -5.80 20.18
N LEU A 338 14.09 -4.55 19.81
CA LEU A 338 13.09 -3.57 19.41
C LEU A 338 12.27 -4.04 18.22
N LEU A 339 12.91 -4.58 17.18
CA LEU A 339 12.21 -5.04 15.97
C LEU A 339 11.24 -6.18 16.27
N VAL A 340 11.65 -7.15 17.10
CA VAL A 340 10.80 -8.26 17.53
C VAL A 340 9.61 -7.75 18.34
N LEU A 341 9.85 -6.90 19.35
CA LEU A 341 8.80 -6.34 20.19
C LEU A 341 7.86 -5.42 19.37
N LEU A 342 8.41 -4.65 18.43
CA LEU A 342 7.63 -3.80 17.54
C LEU A 342 6.70 -4.64 16.66
N LEU A 343 7.21 -5.71 16.04
CA LEU A 343 6.36 -6.58 15.21
C LEU A 343 5.24 -7.21 16.04
N VAL A 344 5.54 -7.73 17.23
CA VAL A 344 4.51 -8.30 18.12
C VAL A 344 3.45 -7.26 18.49
N ALA A 345 3.85 -6.04 18.80
CA ALA A 345 2.94 -4.95 19.10
C ALA A 345 2.09 -4.54 17.87
N MET A 346 2.70 -4.48 16.69
CA MET A 346 1.99 -4.19 15.43
C MET A 346 0.96 -5.27 15.11
N LEU A 347 1.33 -6.55 15.19
CA LEU A 347 0.42 -7.67 14.97
C LEU A 347 -0.73 -7.68 15.99
N ALA A 348 -0.46 -7.37 17.26
CA ALA A 348 -1.49 -7.26 18.28
C ALA A 348 -2.48 -6.13 18.00
N VAL A 349 -2.00 -4.94 17.61
CA VAL A 349 -2.86 -3.81 17.23
C VAL A 349 -3.67 -4.13 15.98
N CYS A 350 -3.06 -4.74 14.95
CA CYS A 350 -3.78 -5.16 13.76
C CYS A 350 -4.82 -6.24 14.07
N GLY A 351 -4.50 -7.22 14.93
CA GLY A 351 -5.45 -8.23 15.38
C GLY A 351 -6.65 -7.61 16.10
N VAL A 352 -6.42 -6.64 17.01
CA VAL A 352 -7.49 -5.90 17.67
C VAL A 352 -8.29 -5.08 16.66
N ALA A 353 -7.63 -4.36 15.74
CA ALA A 353 -8.30 -3.59 14.71
C ALA A 353 -9.17 -4.49 13.83
N TYR A 354 -8.67 -5.67 13.48
CA TYR A 354 -9.39 -6.65 12.69
C TYR A 354 -10.68 -7.15 13.36
N THR A 355 -10.70 -7.28 14.67
CA THR A 355 -11.90 -7.68 15.43
C THR A 355 -12.99 -6.61 15.50
N TYR A 356 -12.60 -5.35 15.34
CA TYR A 356 -13.52 -4.23 15.64
C TYR A 356 -13.96 -3.43 14.42
N PHE A 357 -13.23 -3.54 13.31
CA PHE A 357 -13.49 -2.75 12.11
C PHE A 357 -14.05 -3.63 11.00
N HIS A 358 -15.15 -3.29 10.39
CA HIS A 358 -15.93 -4.13 9.50
C HIS A 358 -15.37 -4.29 8.08
N GLU A 359 -14.46 -3.44 7.61
CA GLU A 359 -13.95 -3.48 6.24
C GLU A 359 -12.48 -3.05 6.16
N TYR A 360 -11.73 -3.59 5.18
CA TYR A 360 -10.41 -3.11 4.74
C TYR A 360 -9.21 -3.38 5.68
N TYR A 361 -9.23 -4.42 6.51
CA TYR A 361 -8.18 -4.68 7.52
C TYR A 361 -6.99 -5.45 6.98
N LEU A 362 -7.16 -6.12 5.86
CA LEU A 362 -6.08 -6.73 5.08
C LEU A 362 -4.91 -5.75 4.90
N TYR A 363 -5.23 -4.51 4.63
CA TYR A 363 -4.24 -3.45 4.39
C TYR A 363 -3.35 -3.15 5.60
N PHE A 364 -3.80 -3.43 6.80
CA PHE A 364 -2.96 -3.29 7.99
C PHE A 364 -1.88 -4.38 8.06
N TRP A 365 -2.17 -5.59 7.55
CA TRP A 365 -1.15 -6.62 7.41
C TRP A 365 -0.04 -6.19 6.44
N LEU A 366 -0.39 -5.56 5.31
CA LEU A 366 0.59 -5.00 4.37
C LEU A 366 1.55 -4.03 5.05
N MET A 367 1.05 -3.17 5.93
CA MET A 367 1.89 -2.23 6.67
C MET A 367 2.84 -2.93 7.67
N ASN A 368 2.58 -4.16 8.06
CA ASN A 368 3.47 -4.92 8.94
C ASN A 368 4.62 -5.59 8.19
N MET A 369 4.50 -5.80 6.87
CA MET A 369 5.46 -6.58 6.07
C MET A 369 6.91 -6.10 6.19
N PRO A 370 7.25 -4.80 6.13
CA PRO A 370 8.64 -4.38 6.27
C PRO A 370 9.26 -4.77 7.61
N VAL A 371 8.51 -4.71 8.70
CA VAL A 371 9.00 -5.12 10.03
C VAL A 371 9.02 -6.65 10.16
N ALA A 372 8.04 -7.35 9.58
CA ALA A 372 8.00 -8.82 9.55
C ALA A 372 9.24 -9.40 8.82
N ILE A 373 9.53 -8.90 7.63
CA ILE A 373 10.72 -9.31 6.87
C ILE A 373 12.02 -8.88 7.58
N ALA A 374 12.02 -7.74 8.29
CA ALA A 374 13.16 -7.34 9.13
C ALA A 374 13.40 -8.32 10.30
N VAL A 375 12.35 -8.84 10.92
CA VAL A 375 12.46 -9.85 11.99
C VAL A 375 12.99 -11.17 11.43
N MET A 376 12.57 -11.60 10.24
CA MET A 376 13.18 -12.74 9.55
C MET A 376 14.68 -12.50 9.29
N ALA A 377 15.06 -11.28 8.91
CA ALA A 377 16.46 -10.91 8.72
C ALA A 377 17.25 -10.92 10.05
N VAL A 378 16.62 -10.54 11.17
CA VAL A 378 17.22 -10.67 12.53
C VAL A 378 17.50 -12.13 12.85
N GLU A 379 16.58 -13.04 12.57
CA GLU A 379 16.79 -14.49 12.80
C GLU A 379 17.99 -15.00 12.01
N ILE A 380 18.08 -14.66 10.71
CA ILE A 380 19.21 -15.04 9.86
C ILE A 380 20.53 -14.43 10.37
N LYS A 381 20.50 -13.19 10.88
CA LYS A 381 21.67 -12.48 11.42
C LYS A 381 22.17 -13.15 12.70
N THR A 382 21.27 -13.55 13.61
CA THR A 382 21.58 -13.99 14.97
C THR A 382 21.80 -15.49 15.10
N GLU A 383 21.48 -16.27 14.07
CA GLU A 383 21.67 -17.71 14.07
C GLU A 383 23.15 -18.09 13.94
N ASP A 384 23.62 -18.98 14.79
CA ASP A 384 24.95 -19.57 14.73
C ASP A 384 24.96 -20.77 13.78
N PHE A 385 25.26 -20.49 12.51
CA PHE A 385 25.42 -21.54 11.52
C PHE A 385 26.83 -22.15 11.61
N HIS A 386 26.92 -23.42 11.94
CA HIS A 386 28.18 -24.15 11.97
C HIS A 386 28.77 -24.45 10.59
N ILE A 387 27.96 -24.34 9.53
CA ILE A 387 28.37 -24.61 8.16
C ILE A 387 28.74 -23.30 7.48
N LEU A 388 29.94 -23.23 6.89
CA LEU A 388 30.40 -22.08 6.12
C LEU A 388 29.46 -21.82 4.94
N GLY A 389 28.91 -20.62 4.85
CA GLY A 389 27.99 -20.23 3.79
C GLY A 389 26.50 -20.57 4.03
N ALA A 390 26.14 -21.20 5.16
CA ALA A 390 24.75 -21.57 5.44
C ALA A 390 23.80 -20.36 5.49
N ARG A 391 24.24 -19.21 6.01
CA ARG A 391 23.45 -17.95 5.99
C ARG A 391 23.12 -17.50 4.56
N GLN A 392 24.10 -17.59 3.67
CA GLN A 392 23.93 -17.24 2.28
C GLN A 392 22.99 -18.21 1.55
N LEU A 393 23.15 -19.51 1.81
CA LEU A 393 22.26 -20.53 1.25
C LEU A 393 20.82 -20.34 1.74
N LEU A 394 20.61 -20.01 3.02
CA LEU A 394 19.29 -19.69 3.53
C LEU A 394 18.72 -18.44 2.87
N GLY A 395 19.53 -17.37 2.72
CA GLY A 395 19.11 -16.16 2.00
C GLY A 395 18.69 -16.44 0.56
N VAL A 396 19.47 -17.24 -0.17
CA VAL A 396 19.15 -17.67 -1.54
C VAL A 396 17.89 -18.55 -1.57
N GLY A 397 17.74 -19.47 -0.62
CA GLY A 397 16.57 -20.33 -0.51
C GLY A 397 15.29 -19.54 -0.27
N LEU A 398 15.32 -18.59 0.67
CA LEU A 398 14.18 -17.69 0.93
C LEU A 398 13.90 -16.80 -0.30
N ALA A 399 14.93 -16.25 -0.94
CA ALA A 399 14.76 -15.48 -2.16
C ALA A 399 14.09 -16.30 -3.27
N ALA A 400 14.47 -17.57 -3.45
CA ALA A 400 13.82 -18.47 -4.40
C ALA A 400 12.35 -18.74 -4.04
N CYS A 401 12.02 -18.93 -2.76
CA CYS A 401 10.65 -19.08 -2.29
C CYS A 401 9.80 -17.83 -2.57
N PHE A 402 10.32 -16.64 -2.26
CA PHE A 402 9.61 -15.39 -2.56
C PHE A 402 9.48 -15.14 -4.06
N THR A 403 10.48 -15.52 -4.88
CA THR A 403 10.34 -15.46 -6.35
C THR A 403 9.22 -16.37 -6.85
N LEU A 404 9.16 -17.59 -6.33
CA LEU A 404 8.11 -18.55 -6.70
C LEU A 404 6.73 -17.98 -6.40
N CYS A 405 6.54 -17.44 -5.19
CA CYS A 405 5.30 -16.77 -4.82
C CYS A 405 5.00 -15.59 -5.74
N ALA A 406 5.98 -14.71 -6.02
CA ALA A 406 5.81 -13.56 -6.88
C ALA A 406 5.41 -13.92 -8.32
N VAL A 407 6.04 -14.93 -8.91
CA VAL A 407 5.69 -15.41 -10.26
C VAL A 407 4.27 -15.98 -10.27
N SER A 408 3.90 -16.73 -9.21
CA SER A 408 2.54 -17.25 -9.07
C SER A 408 1.51 -16.13 -8.91
N THR A 409 1.80 -15.15 -8.07
CA THR A 409 0.95 -13.99 -7.83
C THR A 409 0.68 -13.19 -9.11
N VAL A 410 1.74 -12.88 -9.89
CA VAL A 410 1.60 -12.16 -11.16
C VAL A 410 0.78 -12.97 -12.17
N ARG A 411 1.03 -14.28 -12.26
CA ARG A 411 0.25 -15.16 -13.15
C ARG A 411 -1.22 -15.18 -12.75
N GLN A 412 -1.50 -15.31 -11.47
CA GLN A 412 -2.87 -15.31 -10.94
C GLN A 412 -3.56 -13.98 -11.22
N GLU A 413 -2.86 -12.84 -11.00
CA GLU A 413 -3.40 -11.51 -11.29
C GLU A 413 -3.70 -11.32 -12.78
N GLN A 414 -2.93 -11.96 -13.69
CA GLN A 414 -3.22 -11.96 -15.12
C GLN A 414 -4.42 -12.85 -15.50
N GLU A 415 -4.57 -14.00 -14.84
CA GLU A 415 -5.67 -14.94 -15.10
C GLU A 415 -6.98 -14.47 -14.42
N HIS A 416 -6.87 -13.95 -13.20
CA HIS A 416 -7.97 -13.50 -12.33
C HIS A 416 -7.60 -12.18 -11.64
N PRO A 417 -7.68 -11.05 -12.34
CA PRO A 417 -7.33 -9.74 -11.80
C PRO A 417 -8.18 -9.40 -10.58
N TYR A 418 -7.52 -8.94 -9.51
CA TYR A 418 -8.19 -8.56 -8.26
C TYR A 418 -9.01 -7.28 -8.39
N LEU A 419 -8.43 -6.27 -9.07
CA LEU A 419 -9.06 -4.96 -9.26
C LEU A 419 -9.44 -4.67 -10.72
N ALA A 420 -9.00 -5.50 -11.66
CA ALA A 420 -9.14 -5.18 -13.06
C ALA A 420 -10.52 -5.51 -13.61
N HIS A 421 -10.97 -4.61 -14.44
CA HIS A 421 -12.12 -4.78 -15.27
C HIS A 421 -11.67 -5.30 -16.63
N LYS A 422 -11.61 -6.63 -16.79
CA LYS A 422 -11.16 -7.26 -18.04
C LYS A 422 -12.05 -6.83 -19.21
N GLY A 423 -11.45 -6.21 -20.22
CA GLY A 423 -12.15 -5.72 -21.40
C GLY A 423 -12.54 -4.23 -21.34
N LEU A 424 -12.46 -3.57 -20.18
CA LEU A 424 -12.79 -2.15 -20.05
C LEU A 424 -11.97 -1.27 -21.00
N ASN A 425 -10.70 -1.61 -21.21
CA ASN A 425 -9.85 -0.90 -22.17
C ASN A 425 -10.41 -0.98 -23.59
N THR A 426 -10.97 -2.13 -24.01
CA THR A 426 -11.55 -2.30 -25.34
C THR A 426 -12.80 -1.43 -25.50
N ALA A 427 -13.67 -1.41 -24.49
CA ALA A 427 -14.86 -0.55 -24.49
C ALA A 427 -14.49 0.94 -24.48
N ALA A 428 -13.48 1.33 -23.69
CA ALA A 428 -12.99 2.71 -23.64
C ALA A 428 -12.32 3.16 -24.96
N GLU A 429 -11.50 2.29 -25.58
CA GLU A 429 -10.91 2.55 -26.90
C GLU A 429 -12.01 2.67 -27.97
N TRP A 430 -13.02 1.80 -27.95
CA TRP A 430 -14.16 1.87 -28.86
C TRP A 430 -14.89 3.23 -28.75
N LEU A 431 -15.13 3.72 -27.53
CA LEU A 431 -15.73 5.04 -27.31
C LEU A 431 -14.91 6.14 -27.97
N VAL A 432 -13.61 6.18 -27.74
CA VAL A 432 -12.71 7.19 -28.35
C VAL A 432 -12.72 7.10 -29.87
N ASP A 433 -12.68 5.90 -30.44
CA ASP A 433 -12.64 5.67 -31.90
C ASP A 433 -13.96 6.06 -32.56
N ASN A 434 -15.08 6.05 -31.83
CA ASN A 434 -16.40 6.50 -32.31
C ASN A 434 -16.71 7.97 -31.96
N GLY A 435 -15.72 8.71 -31.45
CA GLY A 435 -15.81 10.15 -31.25
C GLY A 435 -16.44 10.59 -29.93
N TYR A 436 -16.70 9.69 -29.02
CA TYR A 436 -17.15 10.04 -27.67
C TYR A 436 -15.99 10.66 -26.85
N THR A 437 -16.33 11.68 -26.09
CA THR A 437 -15.37 12.36 -25.19
C THR A 437 -15.83 12.43 -23.75
N GLN A 438 -17.14 12.32 -23.50
CA GLN A 438 -17.76 12.53 -22.21
C GLN A 438 -18.92 11.54 -22.01
N GLY A 439 -19.14 11.12 -20.75
CA GLY A 439 -20.25 10.23 -20.42
C GLY A 439 -20.32 9.87 -18.95
N TYR A 440 -21.13 8.87 -18.64
CA TYR A 440 -21.39 8.40 -17.30
C TYR A 440 -21.02 6.93 -17.14
N SER A 441 -20.63 6.53 -15.93
CA SER A 441 -20.53 5.15 -15.51
C SER A 441 -20.58 5.07 -13.97
N THR A 442 -20.70 3.87 -13.42
CA THR A 442 -20.50 3.70 -11.98
C THR A 442 -19.05 3.98 -11.59
N PHE A 443 -18.81 4.20 -10.28
CA PHE A 443 -17.50 4.62 -9.77
C PHE A 443 -16.37 3.72 -10.25
N TRP A 444 -16.52 2.40 -10.18
CA TRP A 444 -15.43 1.46 -10.46
C TRP A 444 -14.90 1.51 -11.89
N ASN A 445 -15.73 1.90 -12.85
CA ASN A 445 -15.38 1.99 -14.27
C ASN A 445 -14.99 3.42 -14.69
N GLY A 446 -15.63 4.43 -14.11
CA GLY A 446 -15.55 5.81 -14.60
C GLY A 446 -14.14 6.39 -14.63
N ASN A 447 -13.48 6.48 -13.48
CA ASN A 447 -12.11 7.01 -13.40
C ASN A 447 -11.11 6.12 -14.17
N ALA A 448 -11.31 4.79 -14.15
CA ALA A 448 -10.47 3.85 -14.87
C ALA A 448 -10.47 4.12 -16.38
N MET A 449 -11.65 4.36 -17.00
CA MET A 449 -11.75 4.73 -18.43
C MET A 449 -11.01 6.03 -18.74
N THR A 450 -11.13 7.03 -17.87
CA THR A 450 -10.42 8.30 -18.03
C THR A 450 -8.91 8.09 -18.08
N GLU A 451 -8.35 7.28 -17.19
CA GLU A 451 -6.91 6.99 -17.21
C GLU A 451 -6.51 6.11 -18.40
N LEU A 452 -7.22 5.02 -18.67
CA LEU A 452 -6.93 4.10 -19.79
C LEU A 452 -6.88 4.82 -21.13
N THR A 453 -7.64 5.90 -21.28
CA THR A 453 -7.64 6.74 -22.49
C THR A 453 -6.72 7.95 -22.40
N SER A 454 -5.90 8.06 -21.36
CA SER A 454 -5.02 9.21 -21.11
C SER A 454 -5.78 10.55 -21.12
N GLY A 455 -6.95 10.58 -20.48
CA GLY A 455 -7.80 11.76 -20.34
C GLY A 455 -8.55 12.17 -21.61
N LYS A 456 -8.63 11.31 -22.63
CA LYS A 456 -9.47 11.57 -23.83
C LYS A 456 -10.95 11.40 -23.53
N LEU A 457 -11.31 10.51 -22.60
CA LEU A 457 -12.64 10.39 -22.03
C LEU A 457 -12.65 11.07 -20.66
N GLU A 458 -13.62 11.94 -20.43
CA GLU A 458 -13.98 12.44 -19.11
C GLU A 458 -15.28 11.78 -18.68
N VAL A 459 -15.27 11.08 -17.53
CA VAL A 459 -16.41 10.27 -17.11
C VAL A 459 -16.91 10.72 -15.76
N TRP A 460 -18.17 11.11 -15.69
CA TRP A 460 -18.91 11.41 -14.47
C TRP A 460 -19.25 10.09 -13.77
N THR A 461 -18.80 9.93 -12.54
CA THR A 461 -19.15 8.73 -11.80
C THR A 461 -20.52 8.87 -11.16
N LEU A 462 -21.37 7.86 -11.33
CA LEU A 462 -22.69 7.77 -10.70
C LEU A 462 -22.65 6.92 -9.44
N GLN A 463 -23.50 7.26 -8.46
CA GLN A 463 -23.69 6.44 -7.26
C GLN A 463 -24.35 5.09 -7.56
N SER A 464 -25.27 5.08 -8.52
CA SER A 464 -25.97 3.90 -9.03
C SER A 464 -26.55 4.15 -10.40
N LEU A 465 -26.97 3.10 -11.11
CA LEU A 465 -27.65 3.18 -12.40
C LEU A 465 -29.17 3.45 -12.30
N ASP A 466 -29.65 3.68 -11.09
CA ASP A 466 -31.07 4.00 -10.82
C ASP A 466 -31.31 5.51 -10.73
N ARG A 467 -30.27 6.32 -10.67
CA ARG A 467 -30.30 7.77 -10.46
C ARG A 467 -29.12 8.44 -11.14
N ASP A 468 -29.25 9.71 -11.39
CA ASP A 468 -28.20 10.59 -11.90
C ASP A 468 -27.33 11.23 -10.78
N ASP A 469 -27.34 10.63 -9.57
CA ASP A 469 -26.61 11.13 -8.42
C ASP A 469 -25.10 10.98 -8.63
N VAL A 470 -24.38 12.09 -8.74
CA VAL A 470 -22.91 12.16 -8.78
C VAL A 470 -22.37 12.22 -7.35
N PRO A 471 -21.62 11.21 -6.84
CA PRO A 471 -21.14 11.21 -5.48
C PRO A 471 -19.98 12.19 -5.25
N ASN A 472 -19.91 12.77 -4.04
CA ASN A 472 -18.78 13.59 -3.60
C ASN A 472 -17.59 12.68 -3.22
N TRP A 473 -16.98 12.00 -4.21
CA TRP A 473 -15.97 10.99 -3.99
C TRP A 473 -15.02 10.84 -5.18
N LEU A 474 -13.74 11.11 -4.98
CA LEU A 474 -12.62 10.87 -5.91
C LEU A 474 -12.87 11.33 -7.36
N GLN A 475 -13.40 12.52 -7.52
CA GLN A 475 -13.66 13.13 -8.83
C GLN A 475 -13.63 14.67 -8.78
N PRO A 476 -13.51 15.35 -9.93
CA PRO A 476 -13.59 16.81 -10.01
C PRO A 476 -14.93 17.34 -9.50
N LYS A 477 -14.91 18.47 -8.81
CA LYS A 477 -16.17 19.13 -8.36
C LYS A 477 -17.00 19.69 -9.53
N SER A 478 -16.38 19.95 -10.68
CA SER A 478 -17.08 20.33 -11.90
C SER A 478 -18.18 19.34 -12.27
N HIS A 479 -17.98 18.04 -12.01
CA HIS A 479 -18.96 17.00 -12.30
C HIS A 479 -20.31 17.15 -11.57
N LEU A 480 -20.37 17.98 -10.51
CA LEU A 480 -21.64 18.33 -9.85
C LEU A 480 -22.37 19.52 -10.47
N THR A 481 -21.70 20.28 -11.32
CA THR A 481 -22.21 21.57 -11.83
C THR A 481 -22.24 21.65 -13.35
N THR A 482 -21.67 20.66 -14.02
CA THR A 482 -21.62 20.53 -15.47
C THR A 482 -22.05 19.14 -15.89
N ASP A 483 -22.70 19.06 -17.03
CA ASP A 483 -23.13 17.82 -17.66
C ASP A 483 -22.36 17.57 -18.94
N PRO A 484 -22.18 16.30 -19.36
CA PRO A 484 -21.66 15.96 -20.67
C PRO A 484 -22.58 16.44 -21.81
N GLU A 485 -21.99 16.89 -22.91
CA GLU A 485 -22.78 17.39 -24.07
C GLU A 485 -23.52 16.25 -24.78
N HIS A 486 -22.82 15.13 -25.06
CA HIS A 486 -23.37 13.91 -25.69
C HIS A 486 -22.93 12.70 -24.86
N PRO A 487 -23.70 12.39 -23.80
CA PRO A 487 -23.27 11.37 -22.86
C PRO A 487 -23.53 9.97 -23.39
N PHE A 488 -22.48 9.12 -23.23
CA PHE A 488 -22.68 7.70 -23.15
C PHE A 488 -22.96 7.30 -21.70
N LEU A 489 -23.60 6.14 -21.50
CA LEU A 489 -23.66 5.44 -20.21
C LEU A 489 -23.06 4.04 -20.38
N LEU A 490 -21.92 3.78 -19.71
CA LEU A 490 -21.31 2.46 -19.67
C LEU A 490 -21.78 1.69 -18.43
N ILE A 491 -22.18 0.45 -18.65
CA ILE A 491 -22.64 -0.51 -17.64
C ILE A 491 -21.73 -1.74 -17.68
N ASP A 492 -21.19 -2.16 -16.55
CA ASP A 492 -20.51 -3.45 -16.36
C ASP A 492 -21.51 -4.48 -15.82
N THR A 493 -21.97 -5.40 -16.64
CA THR A 493 -23.01 -6.36 -16.26
C THR A 493 -22.59 -7.32 -15.16
N GLU A 494 -21.28 -7.48 -14.91
CA GLU A 494 -20.77 -8.31 -13.81
C GLU A 494 -20.86 -7.59 -12.45
N THR A 495 -20.60 -6.28 -12.42
CA THR A 495 -20.57 -5.50 -11.17
C THR A 495 -21.86 -4.72 -10.91
N ASP A 496 -22.47 -4.17 -11.98
CA ASP A 496 -23.65 -3.34 -11.90
C ASP A 496 -24.95 -4.14 -12.08
N GLY A 497 -24.84 -5.41 -12.52
CA GLY A 497 -25.96 -6.26 -12.89
C GLY A 497 -26.43 -6.07 -14.33
N PRO A 498 -27.43 -6.87 -14.78
CA PRO A 498 -27.92 -6.81 -16.16
C PRO A 498 -28.37 -5.40 -16.56
N ALA A 499 -27.93 -4.93 -17.72
CA ALA A 499 -28.16 -3.56 -18.18
C ALA A 499 -29.65 -3.21 -18.29
N GLU A 500 -30.50 -4.17 -18.67
CA GLU A 500 -31.96 -4.03 -18.73
C GLU A 500 -32.61 -3.76 -17.38
N ASN A 501 -31.92 -4.03 -16.26
CA ASN A 501 -32.41 -3.72 -14.92
C ASN A 501 -32.09 -2.31 -14.45
N ALA A 502 -31.16 -1.63 -15.13
CA ALA A 502 -30.81 -0.24 -14.84
C ALA A 502 -31.99 0.68 -15.14
N LYS A 503 -32.44 1.46 -14.17
CA LYS A 503 -33.62 2.33 -14.35
C LYS A 503 -33.37 3.45 -15.33
N LEU A 504 -32.15 3.97 -15.39
CA LEU A 504 -31.77 4.94 -16.38
C LEU A 504 -31.98 4.43 -17.83
N ILE A 505 -31.87 3.09 -18.03
CA ILE A 505 -32.15 2.47 -19.34
C ILE A 505 -33.65 2.18 -19.50
N GLN A 506 -34.30 1.64 -18.46
CA GLN A 506 -35.75 1.33 -18.55
C GLN A 506 -36.63 2.52 -18.84
N TYR A 507 -36.27 3.70 -18.36
CA TYR A 507 -37.04 4.94 -18.48
C TYR A 507 -36.40 5.94 -19.46
N GLY A 508 -35.19 5.64 -19.96
CA GLY A 508 -34.43 6.51 -20.84
C GLY A 508 -34.77 6.34 -22.33
N ASP A 509 -34.73 7.44 -23.07
CA ASP A 509 -34.67 7.40 -24.53
C ASP A 509 -33.18 7.32 -24.93
N CYS A 510 -32.69 6.10 -25.07
CA CYS A 510 -31.29 5.81 -25.36
C CYS A 510 -31.17 4.62 -26.32
N THR A 511 -30.03 4.53 -26.99
CA THR A 511 -29.75 3.47 -27.96
C THR A 511 -28.53 2.67 -27.53
N GLU A 512 -28.63 1.33 -27.51
CA GLU A 512 -27.44 0.46 -27.31
C GLU A 512 -26.54 0.60 -28.55
N VAL A 513 -25.27 1.00 -28.30
CA VAL A 513 -24.28 1.25 -29.36
C VAL A 513 -23.10 0.30 -29.31
N TYR A 514 -22.87 -0.36 -28.15
CA TYR A 514 -21.82 -1.34 -27.95
C TYR A 514 -22.24 -2.41 -26.93
N ASN A 515 -21.87 -3.66 -27.20
CA ASN A 515 -22.12 -4.77 -26.28
C ASN A 515 -21.11 -5.90 -26.57
N ASP A 516 -20.26 -6.23 -25.61
CA ASP A 516 -19.31 -7.35 -25.71
C ASP A 516 -19.68 -8.52 -24.80
N GLY A 517 -20.85 -8.47 -24.18
CA GLY A 517 -21.36 -9.45 -23.24
C GLY A 517 -21.11 -9.08 -21.76
N ARG A 518 -20.10 -8.25 -21.47
CA ARG A 518 -19.84 -7.69 -20.15
C ARG A 518 -20.12 -6.20 -20.11
N TYR A 519 -19.50 -5.44 -21.02
CA TYR A 519 -19.71 -3.98 -21.10
C TYR A 519 -20.77 -3.66 -22.11
N VAL A 520 -21.78 -2.91 -21.68
CA VAL A 520 -22.85 -2.41 -22.53
C VAL A 520 -22.82 -0.89 -22.49
N ILE A 521 -22.85 -0.25 -23.66
CA ILE A 521 -22.83 1.20 -23.78
C ILE A 521 -24.12 1.67 -24.46
N TYR A 522 -24.76 2.60 -23.80
CA TYR A 522 -25.93 3.30 -24.29
C TYR A 522 -25.57 4.74 -24.64
N ASP A 523 -26.09 5.22 -25.75
CA ASP A 523 -25.98 6.59 -26.24
C ASP A 523 -27.25 7.37 -25.89
N PHE A 524 -27.09 8.54 -25.27
CA PHE A 524 -28.15 9.49 -24.97
C PHE A 524 -27.99 10.72 -25.86
N ALA A 525 -29.07 11.27 -26.33
CA ALA A 525 -29.06 12.47 -27.21
C ALA A 525 -28.35 13.66 -26.52
N ASP A 526 -28.59 13.84 -25.23
CA ASP A 526 -28.00 14.86 -24.36
C ASP A 526 -28.16 14.46 -22.88
N ALA A 527 -27.62 15.25 -21.97
CA ALA A 527 -27.73 14.99 -20.53
C ALA A 527 -29.19 15.18 -20.03
N ASP A 528 -29.97 16.04 -20.65
CA ASP A 528 -31.39 16.24 -20.27
C ASP A 528 -32.19 14.95 -20.46
N ALA A 529 -31.91 14.17 -21.48
CA ALA A 529 -32.52 12.85 -21.70
C ALA A 529 -32.20 11.86 -20.57
N LEU A 530 -30.97 11.86 -20.06
CA LEU A 530 -30.58 11.03 -18.91
C LEU A 530 -31.25 11.52 -17.62
N HIS A 531 -31.28 12.82 -17.37
CA HIS A 531 -31.96 13.39 -16.20
C HIS A 531 -33.49 13.13 -16.24
N ALA A 532 -34.12 13.20 -17.42
CA ALA A 532 -35.52 12.83 -17.59
C ALA A 532 -35.77 11.36 -17.25
N ALA A 533 -34.85 10.45 -17.63
CA ALA A 533 -34.91 9.03 -17.25
C ALA A 533 -34.84 8.85 -15.72
N ALA A 534 -33.91 9.56 -15.05
CA ALA A 534 -33.76 9.51 -13.61
C ALA A 534 -35.02 10.03 -12.89
N GLN A 535 -35.61 11.12 -13.37
CA GLN A 535 -36.86 11.66 -12.83
C GLN A 535 -38.01 10.68 -13.00
N ALA A 536 -38.18 10.10 -14.19
CA ALA A 536 -39.23 9.10 -14.46
C ALA A 536 -39.06 7.84 -13.58
N ALA A 537 -37.83 7.41 -13.37
CA ALA A 537 -37.51 6.30 -12.44
C ALA A 537 -37.88 6.65 -10.99
N ALA A 538 -37.69 7.88 -10.55
CA ALA A 538 -38.06 8.35 -9.21
C ALA A 538 -39.59 8.42 -9.03
N ASP A 539 -40.31 8.93 -10.06
CA ASP A 539 -41.77 9.05 -10.04
C ASP A 539 -42.47 7.67 -10.01
N ALA A 540 -41.88 6.66 -10.67
CA ALA A 540 -42.40 5.29 -10.70
C ALA A 540 -42.27 4.55 -9.34
N LYS A 541 -41.49 5.08 -8.39
CA LYS A 541 -41.36 4.54 -7.00
C LYS A 541 -42.40 5.11 -6.04
N GLN A 542 -43.10 6.18 -6.40
CA GLN A 542 -44.17 6.78 -5.60
C GLN A 542 -45.53 6.17 -5.95
#